data_ff5db28e36ffd57211e31c698f54d15f
#
_entry.id   ff5db28e36ffd57211e31c698f54d15f
#
_cell.length_a   1.000
_cell.length_b   1.000
_cell.length_c   1.000
_cell.angle_alpha   90.00
_cell.angle_beta   90.00
_cell.angle_gamma   90.00
#
_symmetry.space_group_name_H-M   'P 1'
#
loop_
_entity.id
_entity.type
_entity.pdbx_description
1 polymer ?
#
loop_
_entity_poly.entity_id
_entity_poly.type
_entity_poly.pdbx_seq_one_letter_code
_entity_poly.pdbx_strand_id
1 'polypeptide(L)'
;MTELNTILTQLQAASHAGTLKRYEKIGETKPYYGVPMGAISGIAKAYKNQLDLFVPLWQTGVLEAQYLSIQLAKAKPDQLSTADLENCLKEEFSVNVLDKLASIILSKRKDSKDWETYLLDKNSTIFQRIGWFLRAKYFAGKTASNQEIEETLAYISEHLQTADPLVQWTMNQCLVEIAVAYPDYLEQGLAIGQELAVYVDMKVPKGCTSAYAPDWIEALLRKK
;
A
#
# COMPACT_ATOMS: atom_id res chain seq x y z
N MET A 1 26.32 12.92 -18.97
CA MET A 1 25.69 12.02 -17.98
C MET A 1 24.22 12.29 -18.03
N THR A 2 23.37 11.28 -18.17
CA THR A 2 21.91 11.50 -18.18
C THR A 2 21.43 11.89 -16.79
N GLU A 3 20.29 12.58 -16.69
CA GLU A 3 19.69 12.98 -15.41
C GLU A 3 19.38 11.77 -14.52
N LEU A 4 18.90 10.67 -15.12
CA LEU A 4 18.73 9.39 -14.45
C LEU A 4 20.02 8.92 -13.77
N ASN A 5 21.15 8.90 -14.47
CA ASN A 5 22.42 8.48 -13.90
C ASN A 5 22.89 9.40 -12.75
N THR A 6 22.62 10.69 -12.85
CA THR A 6 22.91 11.64 -11.78
C THR A 6 22.11 11.32 -10.52
N ILE A 7 20.82 11.04 -10.67
CA ILE A 7 19.94 10.64 -9.54
C ILE A 7 20.43 9.34 -8.91
N LEU A 8 20.73 8.32 -9.72
CA LEU A 8 21.21 7.03 -9.20
C LEU A 8 22.52 7.20 -8.41
N THR A 9 23.45 8.04 -8.90
CA THR A 9 24.69 8.36 -8.19
C THR A 9 24.41 9.08 -6.85
N GLN A 10 23.46 10.04 -6.83
CA GLN A 10 23.06 10.71 -5.60
C GLN A 10 22.43 9.76 -4.59
N LEU A 11 21.56 8.84 -5.05
CA LEU A 11 20.97 7.83 -4.19
C LEU A 11 22.04 6.90 -3.62
N GLN A 12 22.96 6.41 -4.43
CA GLN A 12 24.05 5.54 -3.98
C GLN A 12 24.95 6.24 -2.95
N ALA A 13 25.28 7.52 -3.17
CA ALA A 13 26.08 8.32 -2.25
C ALA A 13 25.36 8.57 -0.91
N ALA A 14 24.03 8.52 -0.87
CA ALA A 14 23.21 8.69 0.33
C ALA A 14 22.95 7.38 1.10
N SER A 15 23.63 6.29 0.77
CA SER A 15 23.54 5.00 1.46
C SER A 15 23.84 5.13 2.95
N HIS A 16 23.12 4.37 3.77
CA HIS A 16 23.25 4.40 5.23
C HIS A 16 23.24 2.99 5.82
N ALA A 17 24.24 2.67 6.63
CA ALA A 17 24.43 1.33 7.20
C ALA A 17 23.21 0.80 7.97
N GLY A 18 22.49 1.66 8.70
CA GLY A 18 21.29 1.27 9.43
C GLY A 18 20.13 0.87 8.50
N THR A 19 20.02 1.50 7.32
CA THR A 19 19.00 1.16 6.33
C THR A 19 19.36 -0.15 5.61
N LEU A 20 20.62 -0.37 5.29
CA LEU A 20 21.12 -1.63 4.73
C LEU A 20 20.77 -2.79 5.65
N LYS A 21 21.16 -2.72 6.94
CA LYS A 21 20.84 -3.75 7.95
C LYS A 21 19.34 -4.00 8.08
N ARG A 22 18.50 -2.97 7.91
CA ARG A 22 17.05 -3.14 7.94
C ARG A 22 16.55 -3.93 6.74
N TYR A 23 17.03 -3.65 5.52
CA TYR A 23 16.65 -4.39 4.33
C TYR A 23 17.10 -5.85 4.40
N GLU A 24 18.33 -6.10 4.86
CA GLU A 24 18.84 -7.44 5.14
C GLU A 24 17.93 -8.19 6.13
N LYS A 25 17.58 -7.55 7.25
CA LYS A 25 16.74 -8.13 8.30
C LYS A 25 15.34 -8.54 7.82
N ILE A 26 14.75 -7.76 6.91
CA ILE A 26 13.42 -8.08 6.34
C ILE A 26 13.51 -9.00 5.13
N GLY A 27 14.71 -9.45 4.74
CA GLY A 27 14.92 -10.34 3.61
C GLY A 27 14.60 -9.71 2.26
N GLU A 28 14.86 -8.38 2.08
CA GLU A 28 14.64 -7.73 0.79
C GLU A 28 15.54 -8.34 -0.28
N THR A 29 14.95 -8.75 -1.40
CA THR A 29 15.65 -9.45 -2.49
C THR A 29 15.86 -8.58 -3.75
N LYS A 30 15.19 -7.42 -3.81
CA LYS A 30 15.32 -6.52 -4.95
C LYS A 30 16.55 -5.60 -4.79
N PRO A 31 17.13 -5.11 -5.88
CA PRO A 31 18.28 -4.19 -5.80
C PRO A 31 17.99 -2.97 -4.92
N TYR A 32 18.89 -2.62 -4.03
CA TYR A 32 18.78 -1.43 -3.18
C TYR A 32 20.14 -0.82 -2.85
N TYR A 33 20.15 0.46 -2.50
CA TYR A 33 21.33 1.20 -2.04
C TYR A 33 21.34 1.42 -0.52
N GLY A 34 20.22 1.20 0.17
CA GLY A 34 20.10 1.42 1.60
C GLY A 34 19.92 2.89 1.98
N VAL A 35 19.15 3.67 1.21
CA VAL A 35 18.95 5.10 1.43
C VAL A 35 17.76 5.34 2.36
N PRO A 36 17.89 6.17 3.42
CA PRO A 36 16.76 6.57 4.26
C PRO A 36 15.71 7.37 3.48
N MET A 37 14.42 7.16 3.78
CA MET A 37 13.31 7.85 3.11
C MET A 37 13.42 9.38 3.15
N GLY A 38 14.00 9.95 4.21
CA GLY A 38 14.24 11.40 4.31
C GLY A 38 15.22 11.91 3.25
N ALA A 39 16.28 11.14 2.97
CA ALA A 39 17.25 11.48 1.93
C ALA A 39 16.64 11.33 0.53
N ILE A 40 15.86 10.24 0.27
CA ILE A 40 15.10 10.09 -0.99
C ILE A 40 14.20 11.29 -1.22
N SER A 41 13.43 11.71 -0.20
CA SER A 41 12.54 12.86 -0.29
C SER A 41 13.32 14.18 -0.51
N GLY A 42 14.52 14.29 0.06
CA GLY A 42 15.42 15.43 -0.17
C GLY A 42 15.88 15.53 -1.63
N ILE A 43 16.34 14.42 -2.20
CA ILE A 43 16.73 14.34 -3.61
C ILE A 43 15.52 14.64 -4.51
N ALA A 44 14.36 14.04 -4.25
CA ALA A 44 13.17 14.24 -5.06
C ALA A 44 12.72 15.71 -5.18
N LYS A 45 13.03 16.56 -4.17
CA LYS A 45 12.68 17.99 -4.23
C LYS A 45 13.38 18.73 -5.38
N ALA A 46 14.60 18.35 -5.74
CA ALA A 46 15.33 18.96 -6.84
C ALA A 46 14.69 18.65 -8.21
N TYR A 47 13.97 17.54 -8.30
CA TYR A 47 13.34 17.01 -9.53
C TYR A 47 11.81 17.06 -9.53
N LYS A 48 11.19 17.83 -8.62
CA LYS A 48 9.73 17.83 -8.36
C LYS A 48 8.82 18.10 -9.57
N ASN A 49 9.35 18.69 -10.66
CA ASN A 49 8.58 19.01 -11.85
C ASN A 49 8.88 18.08 -13.03
N GLN A 50 9.68 17.05 -12.82
CA GLN A 50 10.17 16.15 -13.87
C GLN A 50 9.45 14.81 -13.76
N LEU A 51 8.18 14.80 -14.13
CA LEU A 51 7.34 13.59 -14.09
C LEU A 51 7.79 12.56 -15.15
N ASP A 52 8.43 13.01 -16.21
CA ASP A 52 9.03 12.18 -17.26
C ASP A 52 10.13 11.23 -16.73
N LEU A 53 10.70 11.53 -15.58
CA LEU A 53 11.62 10.64 -14.88
C LEU A 53 10.92 9.47 -14.16
N PHE A 54 9.59 9.48 -14.02
CA PHE A 54 8.87 8.44 -13.27
C PHE A 54 9.15 7.05 -13.84
N VAL A 55 8.87 6.82 -15.12
CA VAL A 55 9.05 5.51 -15.76
C VAL A 55 10.51 5.10 -15.82
N PRO A 56 11.46 5.95 -16.25
CA PRO A 56 12.89 5.60 -16.25
C PRO A 56 13.44 5.20 -14.87
N LEU A 57 13.06 5.91 -13.80
CA LEU A 57 13.44 5.56 -12.44
C LEU A 57 12.83 4.24 -11.99
N TRP A 58 11.55 4.02 -12.29
CA TRP A 58 10.86 2.79 -11.95
C TRP A 58 11.50 1.57 -12.60
N GLN A 59 11.82 1.67 -13.88
CA GLN A 59 12.41 0.59 -14.68
C GLN A 59 13.82 0.17 -14.23
N THR A 60 14.51 0.97 -13.41
CA THR A 60 15.80 0.55 -12.84
C THR A 60 15.68 -0.68 -11.93
N GLY A 61 14.50 -0.95 -11.38
CA GLY A 61 14.27 -2.01 -10.38
C GLY A 61 14.91 -1.73 -9.01
N VAL A 62 15.63 -0.62 -8.85
CA VAL A 62 16.25 -0.23 -7.58
C VAL A 62 15.19 0.38 -6.67
N LEU A 63 15.04 -0.14 -5.45
CA LEU A 63 13.98 0.27 -4.51
C LEU A 63 13.91 1.77 -4.30
N GLU A 64 15.03 2.41 -4.05
CA GLU A 64 15.08 3.83 -3.76
C GLU A 64 14.77 4.70 -4.98
N ALA A 65 15.12 4.24 -6.18
CA ALA A 65 14.73 4.91 -7.42
C ALA A 65 13.22 4.80 -7.65
N GLN A 66 12.62 3.65 -7.35
CA GLN A 66 11.18 3.45 -7.40
C GLN A 66 10.46 4.30 -6.33
N TYR A 67 10.97 4.40 -5.10
CA TYR A 67 10.44 5.31 -4.10
C TYR A 67 10.56 6.78 -4.51
N LEU A 68 11.67 7.16 -5.16
CA LEU A 68 11.85 8.51 -5.67
C LEU A 68 10.85 8.82 -6.78
N SER A 69 10.62 7.91 -7.73
CA SER A 69 9.61 8.09 -8.78
C SER A 69 8.22 8.36 -8.20
N ILE A 70 7.80 7.60 -7.18
CA ILE A 70 6.54 7.83 -6.45
C ILE A 70 6.50 9.25 -5.85
N GLN A 71 7.63 9.72 -5.26
CA GLN A 71 7.69 11.07 -4.72
C GLN A 71 7.53 12.17 -5.78
N LEU A 72 7.98 11.95 -7.02
CA LEU A 72 7.80 12.89 -8.13
C LEU A 72 6.33 13.00 -8.54
N ALA A 73 5.61 11.88 -8.56
CA ALA A 73 4.24 11.79 -9.04
C ALA A 73 3.17 12.14 -7.98
N LYS A 74 3.51 12.12 -6.69
CA LYS A 74 2.53 12.21 -5.59
C LYS A 74 1.63 13.44 -5.60
N ALA A 75 2.10 14.56 -6.16
CA ALA A 75 1.32 15.80 -6.24
C ALA A 75 0.35 15.83 -7.44
N LYS A 76 0.58 14.98 -8.43
CA LYS A 76 -0.16 14.96 -9.70
C LYS A 76 -0.37 13.52 -10.18
N PRO A 77 -0.98 12.64 -9.36
CA PRO A 77 -1.09 11.22 -9.68
C PRO A 77 -1.89 10.96 -10.97
N ASP A 78 -2.87 11.81 -11.28
CA ASP A 78 -3.69 11.70 -12.50
C ASP A 78 -2.92 12.05 -13.80
N GLN A 79 -1.69 12.57 -13.72
CA GLN A 79 -0.86 12.82 -14.90
C GLN A 79 -0.09 11.59 -15.38
N LEU A 80 -0.01 10.54 -14.57
CA LEU A 80 0.51 9.25 -15.02
C LEU A 80 -0.52 8.57 -15.91
N SER A 81 -0.08 8.07 -17.06
CA SER A 81 -0.97 7.31 -17.94
C SER A 81 -1.29 5.92 -17.35
N THR A 82 -2.40 5.33 -17.80
CA THR A 82 -2.74 3.94 -17.46
C THR A 82 -1.62 2.97 -17.86
N ALA A 83 -1.04 3.17 -19.04
CA ALA A 83 0.07 2.34 -19.53
C ALA A 83 1.32 2.43 -18.64
N ASP A 84 1.66 3.62 -18.11
CA ASP A 84 2.77 3.78 -17.17
C ASP A 84 2.53 2.99 -15.90
N LEU A 85 1.30 3.04 -15.36
CA LEU A 85 0.92 2.33 -14.14
C LEU A 85 0.85 0.82 -14.34
N GLU A 86 0.32 0.33 -15.46
CA GLU A 86 0.33 -1.10 -15.80
C GLU A 86 1.75 -1.64 -15.90
N ASN A 87 2.69 -0.87 -16.46
CA ASN A 87 4.10 -1.22 -16.48
C ASN A 87 4.76 -1.24 -15.09
N CYS A 88 4.19 -0.51 -14.12
CA CYS A 88 4.65 -0.50 -12.74
C CYS A 88 4.03 -1.62 -11.88
N LEU A 89 2.86 -2.11 -12.27
CA LEU A 89 2.14 -3.16 -11.55
C LEU A 89 2.58 -4.53 -12.07
N LYS A 90 3.72 -5.02 -11.57
CA LYS A 90 4.26 -6.33 -11.91
C LYS A 90 4.67 -7.08 -10.64
N GLU A 91 4.44 -8.39 -10.62
CA GLU A 91 4.74 -9.26 -9.48
C GLU A 91 6.24 -9.36 -9.18
N GLU A 92 7.07 -9.03 -10.15
CA GLU A 92 8.52 -9.02 -9.99
C GLU A 92 9.06 -7.89 -9.09
N PHE A 93 8.24 -6.85 -8.81
CA PHE A 93 8.64 -5.75 -7.94
C PHE A 93 8.42 -6.07 -6.45
N SER A 94 9.10 -5.31 -5.58
CA SER A 94 8.94 -5.45 -4.14
C SER A 94 7.52 -5.10 -3.70
N VAL A 95 6.91 -5.95 -2.88
CA VAL A 95 5.59 -5.69 -2.26
C VAL A 95 5.59 -4.34 -1.54
N ASN A 96 6.68 -3.98 -0.87
CA ASN A 96 6.81 -2.71 -0.16
C ASN A 96 6.71 -1.49 -1.09
N VAL A 97 7.29 -1.59 -2.30
CA VAL A 97 7.22 -0.53 -3.32
C VAL A 97 5.81 -0.46 -3.90
N LEU A 98 5.21 -1.61 -4.21
CA LEU A 98 3.85 -1.68 -4.74
C LEU A 98 2.80 -1.16 -3.74
N ASP A 99 2.95 -1.46 -2.45
CA ASP A 99 2.13 -0.88 -1.38
C ASP A 99 2.27 0.66 -1.33
N LYS A 100 3.48 1.20 -1.56
CA LYS A 100 3.69 2.65 -1.64
C LYS A 100 3.08 3.26 -2.90
N LEU A 101 3.19 2.60 -4.05
CA LEU A 101 2.51 3.01 -5.28
C LEU A 101 0.99 3.07 -5.04
N ALA A 102 0.41 2.02 -4.46
CA ALA A 102 -1.00 1.96 -4.12
C ALA A 102 -1.42 3.09 -3.18
N SER A 103 -0.68 3.30 -2.08
CA SER A 103 -1.08 4.25 -1.04
C SER A 103 -0.88 5.71 -1.42
N ILE A 104 0.11 6.04 -2.24
CA ILE A 104 0.50 7.42 -2.57
C ILE A 104 -0.05 7.84 -3.94
N ILE A 105 -0.15 6.92 -4.90
CA ILE A 105 -0.56 7.20 -6.26
C ILE A 105 -1.97 6.67 -6.52
N LEU A 106 -2.17 5.34 -6.58
CA LEU A 106 -3.43 4.75 -7.03
C LEU A 106 -4.64 5.19 -6.18
N SER A 107 -4.50 5.23 -4.84
CA SER A 107 -5.58 5.65 -3.93
C SER A 107 -5.95 7.14 -4.02
N LYS A 108 -5.15 7.96 -4.72
CA LYS A 108 -5.37 9.39 -4.88
C LYS A 108 -5.85 9.78 -6.27
N ARG A 109 -5.89 8.85 -7.18
CA ARG A 109 -6.38 9.05 -8.55
C ARG A 109 -7.89 9.10 -8.60
N LYS A 110 -8.41 9.82 -9.59
CA LYS A 110 -9.85 9.90 -9.87
C LYS A 110 -10.43 8.55 -10.30
N ASP A 111 -9.62 7.73 -10.97
CA ASP A 111 -9.95 6.38 -11.44
C ASP A 111 -9.55 5.28 -10.44
N SER A 112 -9.36 5.62 -9.15
CA SER A 112 -8.94 4.66 -8.10
C SER A 112 -9.90 3.45 -7.99
N LYS A 113 -11.20 3.66 -8.22
CA LYS A 113 -12.21 2.59 -8.20
C LYS A 113 -12.07 1.63 -9.39
N ASP A 114 -11.71 2.15 -10.56
CA ASP A 114 -11.47 1.32 -11.75
C ASP A 114 -10.22 0.45 -11.53
N TRP A 115 -9.17 1.03 -10.93
CA TRP A 115 -7.98 0.28 -10.52
C TRP A 115 -8.27 -0.80 -9.48
N GLU A 116 -9.12 -0.51 -8.48
CA GLU A 116 -9.57 -1.52 -7.51
C GLU A 116 -10.20 -2.71 -8.23
N THR A 117 -11.18 -2.46 -9.10
CA THR A 117 -11.91 -3.48 -9.85
C THR A 117 -10.95 -4.30 -10.73
N TYR A 118 -10.10 -3.61 -11.49
CA TYR A 118 -9.10 -4.24 -12.35
C TYR A 118 -8.16 -5.20 -11.59
N LEU A 119 -7.67 -4.76 -10.42
CA LEU A 119 -6.71 -5.53 -9.64
C LEU A 119 -7.36 -6.72 -8.92
N LEU A 120 -8.58 -6.56 -8.43
CA LEU A 120 -9.31 -7.65 -7.79
C LEU A 120 -9.72 -8.76 -8.76
N ASP A 121 -9.89 -8.44 -10.04
CA ASP A 121 -10.20 -9.41 -11.10
C ASP A 121 -8.98 -10.26 -11.51
N LYS A 122 -7.78 -9.91 -11.08
CA LYS A 122 -6.55 -10.64 -11.41
C LYS A 122 -6.35 -11.84 -10.50
N ASN A 123 -5.95 -12.97 -11.10
CA ASN A 123 -5.50 -14.14 -10.34
C ASN A 123 -4.04 -13.97 -9.88
N SER A 124 -3.79 -12.97 -9.04
CA SER A 124 -2.48 -12.62 -8.50
C SER A 124 -2.63 -12.14 -7.07
N THR A 125 -1.95 -12.80 -6.14
CA THR A 125 -1.92 -12.44 -4.72
C THR A 125 -1.50 -10.98 -4.51
N ILE A 126 -0.49 -10.51 -5.23
CA ILE A 126 0.01 -9.14 -5.10
C ILE A 126 -1.03 -8.13 -5.60
N PHE A 127 -1.67 -8.40 -6.73
CA PHE A 127 -2.69 -7.50 -7.28
C PHE A 127 -3.94 -7.49 -6.41
N GLN A 128 -4.38 -8.65 -5.92
CA GLN A 128 -5.48 -8.74 -4.97
C GLN A 128 -5.18 -7.99 -3.67
N ARG A 129 -3.93 -8.07 -3.14
CA ARG A 129 -3.50 -7.26 -2.01
C ARG A 129 -3.70 -5.77 -2.25
N ILE A 130 -3.28 -5.27 -3.42
CA ILE A 130 -3.41 -3.85 -3.77
C ILE A 130 -4.89 -3.50 -3.97
N GLY A 131 -5.65 -4.33 -4.65
CA GLY A 131 -7.09 -4.14 -4.87
C GLY A 131 -7.85 -4.04 -3.54
N TRP A 132 -7.59 -4.93 -2.59
CA TRP A 132 -8.19 -4.86 -1.25
C TRP A 132 -7.75 -3.63 -0.46
N PHE A 133 -6.50 -3.18 -0.62
CA PHE A 133 -6.06 -1.92 -0.04
C PHE A 133 -6.84 -0.73 -0.62
N LEU A 134 -7.06 -0.67 -1.94
CA LEU A 134 -7.85 0.39 -2.58
C LEU A 134 -9.31 0.34 -2.12
N ARG A 135 -9.89 -0.86 -2.00
CA ARG A 135 -11.23 -1.06 -1.44
C ARG A 135 -11.34 -0.55 -0.01
N ALA A 136 -10.36 -0.82 0.84
CA ALA A 136 -10.30 -0.26 2.18
C ALA A 136 -10.28 1.28 2.16
N LYS A 137 -9.52 1.89 1.24
CA LYS A 137 -9.49 3.36 1.07
C LYS A 137 -10.78 3.94 0.55
N TYR A 138 -11.48 3.24 -0.33
CA TYR A 138 -12.81 3.62 -0.78
C TYR A 138 -13.80 3.68 0.39
N PHE A 139 -13.87 2.66 1.24
CA PHE A 139 -14.74 2.67 2.41
C PHE A 139 -14.35 3.74 3.43
N ALA A 140 -13.06 3.96 3.65
CA ALA A 140 -12.60 5.04 4.51
C ALA A 140 -13.08 6.43 4.05
N GLY A 141 -13.39 6.60 2.77
CA GLY A 141 -13.96 7.81 2.17
C GLY A 141 -15.43 8.06 2.50
N LYS A 142 -16.15 7.10 3.07
CA LYS A 142 -17.57 7.19 3.50
C LYS A 142 -18.56 7.48 2.37
N THR A 143 -18.29 6.99 1.18
CA THR A 143 -19.14 7.22 -0.02
C THR A 143 -19.83 5.97 -0.51
N ALA A 144 -19.58 4.80 0.10
CA ALA A 144 -20.15 3.54 -0.30
C ALA A 144 -21.64 3.42 0.10
N SER A 145 -22.41 2.73 -0.72
CA SER A 145 -23.78 2.34 -0.43
C SER A 145 -23.84 1.21 0.59
N ASN A 146 -24.98 1.05 1.27
CA ASN A 146 -25.20 -0.07 2.18
C ASN A 146 -25.02 -1.42 1.48
N GLN A 147 -25.49 -1.55 0.23
CA GLN A 147 -25.33 -2.77 -0.54
C GLN A 147 -23.85 -3.14 -0.74
N GLU A 148 -23.00 -2.18 -1.14
CA GLU A 148 -21.55 -2.43 -1.30
C GLU A 148 -20.89 -2.85 0.01
N ILE A 149 -21.32 -2.26 1.14
CA ILE A 149 -20.83 -2.62 2.47
C ILE A 149 -21.21 -4.05 2.82
N GLU A 150 -22.49 -4.39 2.69
CA GLU A 150 -23.03 -5.71 3.03
C GLU A 150 -22.39 -6.82 2.18
N GLU A 151 -22.29 -6.61 0.86
CA GLU A 151 -21.63 -7.55 -0.06
C GLU A 151 -20.14 -7.73 0.30
N THR A 152 -19.45 -6.65 0.67
CA THR A 152 -18.04 -6.73 1.06
C THR A 152 -17.85 -7.43 2.39
N LEU A 153 -18.69 -7.16 3.39
CA LEU A 153 -18.62 -7.83 4.70
C LEU A 153 -18.94 -9.32 4.58
N ALA A 154 -19.93 -9.69 3.75
CA ALA A 154 -20.26 -11.08 3.46
C ALA A 154 -19.05 -11.80 2.82
N TYR A 155 -18.44 -11.20 1.82
CA TYR A 155 -17.25 -11.75 1.18
C TYR A 155 -16.08 -11.93 2.16
N ILE A 156 -15.82 -10.91 3.01
CA ILE A 156 -14.77 -10.96 4.03
C ILE A 156 -15.03 -12.09 5.03
N SER A 157 -16.27 -12.23 5.50
CA SER A 157 -16.66 -13.28 6.44
C SER A 157 -16.41 -14.68 5.90
N GLU A 158 -16.60 -14.89 4.60
CA GLU A 158 -16.41 -16.19 3.95
C GLU A 158 -14.95 -16.49 3.64
N HIS A 159 -14.13 -15.47 3.27
CA HIS A 159 -12.85 -15.70 2.62
C HIS A 159 -11.63 -15.23 3.43
N LEU A 160 -11.78 -14.32 4.40
CA LEU A 160 -10.63 -13.71 5.08
C LEU A 160 -9.74 -14.75 5.77
N GLN A 161 -10.32 -15.75 6.43
CA GLN A 161 -9.54 -16.73 7.20
C GLN A 161 -8.66 -17.62 6.31
N THR A 162 -9.09 -17.91 5.09
CA THR A 162 -8.43 -18.79 4.14
C THR A 162 -7.63 -18.07 3.05
N ALA A 163 -7.69 -16.73 3.02
CA ALA A 163 -6.97 -15.93 2.06
C ALA A 163 -5.45 -16.08 2.22
N ASP A 164 -4.71 -15.88 1.11
CA ASP A 164 -3.25 -15.77 1.16
C ASP A 164 -2.84 -14.70 2.18
N PRO A 165 -1.78 -14.91 2.99
CA PRO A 165 -1.37 -13.98 4.05
C PRO A 165 -1.16 -12.54 3.59
N LEU A 166 -0.71 -12.32 2.35
CA LEU A 166 -0.55 -10.99 1.78
C LEU A 166 -1.89 -10.30 1.50
N VAL A 167 -2.88 -11.06 1.01
CA VAL A 167 -4.25 -10.58 0.76
C VAL A 167 -5.00 -10.42 2.08
N GLN A 168 -4.85 -11.38 2.98
CA GLN A 168 -5.47 -11.38 4.30
C GLN A 168 -5.21 -10.08 5.06
N TRP A 169 -4.00 -9.53 4.97
CA TRP A 169 -3.63 -8.26 5.60
C TRP A 169 -4.51 -7.10 5.15
N THR A 170 -4.66 -6.91 3.85
CA THR A 170 -5.43 -5.77 3.30
C THR A 170 -6.93 -6.01 3.31
N MET A 171 -7.37 -7.27 3.24
CA MET A 171 -8.76 -7.64 3.43
C MET A 171 -9.21 -7.37 4.89
N ASN A 172 -8.40 -7.75 5.87
CA ASN A 172 -8.62 -7.43 7.28
C ASN A 172 -8.63 -5.91 7.53
N GLN A 173 -7.72 -5.16 6.88
CA GLN A 173 -7.76 -3.71 6.91
C GLN A 173 -9.09 -3.16 6.37
N CYS A 174 -9.63 -3.74 5.31
CA CYS A 174 -10.92 -3.34 4.74
C CYS A 174 -12.07 -3.53 5.75
N LEU A 175 -12.12 -4.66 6.47
CA LEU A 175 -13.06 -4.90 7.56
C LEU A 175 -12.98 -3.79 8.62
N VAL A 176 -11.77 -3.46 9.05
CA VAL A 176 -11.53 -2.41 10.05
C VAL A 176 -11.99 -1.05 9.56
N GLU A 177 -11.67 -0.67 8.31
CA GLU A 177 -12.07 0.64 7.75
C GLU A 177 -13.60 0.74 7.61
N ILE A 178 -14.32 -0.32 7.23
CA ILE A 178 -15.77 -0.35 7.21
C ILE A 178 -16.33 -0.11 8.60
N ALA A 179 -15.92 -0.90 9.59
CA ALA A 179 -16.42 -0.80 10.97
C ALA A 179 -16.20 0.58 11.59
N VAL A 180 -15.07 1.22 11.27
CA VAL A 180 -14.71 2.55 11.79
C VAL A 180 -15.39 3.68 11.02
N ALA A 181 -15.62 3.53 9.72
CA ALA A 181 -16.19 4.57 8.87
C ALA A 181 -17.71 4.64 8.95
N TYR A 182 -18.37 3.49 9.14
CA TYR A 182 -19.84 3.35 9.12
C TYR A 182 -20.35 2.83 10.47
N PRO A 183 -20.83 3.70 11.36
CA PRO A 183 -21.24 3.31 12.73
C PRO A 183 -22.30 2.21 12.78
N ASP A 184 -23.21 2.17 11.80
CA ASP A 184 -24.28 1.16 11.74
C ASP A 184 -23.74 -0.26 11.51
N TYR A 185 -22.52 -0.38 11.01
CA TYR A 185 -21.84 -1.67 10.74
C TYR A 185 -20.72 -1.98 11.76
N LEU A 186 -20.56 -1.17 12.80
CA LEU A 186 -19.49 -1.35 13.81
C LEU A 186 -19.63 -2.70 14.52
N GLU A 187 -20.83 -3.01 15.03
CA GLU A 187 -21.05 -4.26 15.76
C GLU A 187 -20.85 -5.49 14.86
N GLN A 188 -21.33 -5.43 13.61
CA GLN A 188 -21.12 -6.50 12.64
C GLN A 188 -19.63 -6.70 12.32
N GLY A 189 -18.89 -5.63 12.11
CA GLY A 189 -17.45 -5.70 11.85
C GLY A 189 -16.67 -6.26 13.04
N LEU A 190 -17.05 -5.90 14.27
CA LEU A 190 -16.47 -6.49 15.49
C LEU A 190 -16.78 -7.98 15.59
N ALA A 191 -18.02 -8.38 15.33
CA ALA A 191 -18.46 -9.79 15.39
C ALA A 191 -17.68 -10.65 14.37
N ILE A 192 -17.56 -10.20 13.12
CA ILE A 192 -16.76 -10.87 12.07
C ILE A 192 -15.30 -11.00 12.52
N GLY A 193 -14.70 -9.92 13.02
CA GLY A 193 -13.31 -9.92 13.49
C GLY A 193 -13.07 -10.88 14.65
N GLN A 194 -14.03 -11.00 15.58
CA GLN A 194 -13.99 -11.94 16.71
C GLN A 194 -14.13 -13.39 16.25
N GLU A 195 -15.10 -13.67 15.37
CA GLU A 195 -15.37 -15.00 14.86
C GLU A 195 -14.18 -15.56 14.06
N LEU A 196 -13.66 -14.77 13.14
CA LEU A 196 -12.53 -15.21 12.29
C LEU A 196 -11.20 -15.23 13.03
N ALA A 197 -11.04 -14.45 14.09
CA ALA A 197 -9.87 -14.38 14.98
C ALA A 197 -8.52 -14.24 14.27
N VAL A 198 -8.52 -13.67 13.04
CA VAL A 198 -7.28 -13.46 12.27
C VAL A 198 -6.37 -12.48 13.01
N TYR A 199 -5.10 -12.83 13.18
CA TYR A 199 -4.08 -12.08 13.93
C TYR A 199 -4.30 -11.99 15.44
N VAL A 200 -5.21 -12.76 16.06
CA VAL A 200 -5.46 -12.74 17.52
C VAL A 200 -4.20 -12.99 18.33
N ASP A 201 -3.33 -13.92 17.89
CA ASP A 201 -2.07 -14.28 18.53
C ASP A 201 -0.86 -13.47 18.04
N MET A 202 -1.09 -12.44 17.21
CA MET A 202 0.00 -11.65 16.63
C MET A 202 0.71 -10.81 17.70
N LYS A 203 1.97 -11.15 17.99
CA LYS A 203 2.79 -10.38 18.91
C LYS A 203 3.22 -9.07 18.25
N VAL A 204 2.91 -7.95 18.89
CA VAL A 204 3.33 -6.62 18.44
C VAL A 204 4.27 -5.96 19.45
N PRO A 205 5.20 -5.11 19.01
CA PRO A 205 6.04 -4.32 19.92
C PRO A 205 5.21 -3.44 20.84
N LYS A 206 5.75 -3.13 22.02
CA LYS A 206 5.09 -2.24 22.97
C LYS A 206 4.75 -0.89 22.31
N GLY A 207 3.51 -0.47 22.40
CA GLY A 207 3.01 0.78 21.82
C GLY A 207 2.54 0.66 20.37
N CYS A 208 2.65 -0.52 19.75
CA CYS A 208 2.02 -0.79 18.46
C CYS A 208 0.62 -1.37 18.65
N THR A 209 -0.29 -1.04 17.73
CA THR A 209 -1.63 -1.63 17.68
C THR A 209 -1.56 -3.02 17.05
N SER A 210 -2.26 -3.99 17.63
CA SER A 210 -2.46 -5.31 17.03
C SER A 210 -3.16 -5.20 15.67
N ALA A 211 -2.86 -6.14 14.76
CA ALA A 211 -3.63 -6.29 13.53
C ALA A 211 -4.93 -7.08 13.73
N TYR A 212 -5.18 -7.65 14.90
CA TYR A 212 -6.47 -8.24 15.25
C TYR A 212 -7.59 -7.19 15.10
N ALA A 213 -8.57 -7.47 14.26
CA ALA A 213 -9.55 -6.46 13.84
C ALA A 213 -10.24 -5.75 15.01
N PRO A 214 -10.74 -6.43 16.07
CA PRO A 214 -11.34 -5.75 17.23
C PRO A 214 -10.40 -4.75 17.91
N ASP A 215 -9.14 -5.13 18.16
CA ASP A 215 -8.15 -4.24 18.78
C ASP A 215 -7.83 -3.04 17.88
N TRP A 216 -7.76 -3.27 16.57
CA TRP A 216 -7.46 -2.23 15.61
C TRP A 216 -8.62 -1.23 15.47
N ILE A 217 -9.86 -1.72 15.40
CA ILE A 217 -11.07 -0.90 15.39
C ILE A 217 -11.10 -0.02 16.65
N GLU A 218 -10.94 -0.62 17.84
CA GLU A 218 -10.95 0.12 19.09
C GLU A 218 -9.86 1.20 19.13
N ALA A 219 -8.65 0.87 18.70
CA ALA A 219 -7.53 1.82 18.65
C ALA A 219 -7.79 3.00 17.70
N LEU A 220 -8.49 2.79 16.58
CA LEU A 220 -8.86 3.86 15.66
C LEU A 220 -10.00 4.72 16.18
N LEU A 221 -10.99 4.13 16.86
CA LEU A 221 -12.10 4.88 17.46
C LEU A 221 -11.64 5.79 18.60
N ARG A 222 -10.64 5.37 19.39
CA ARG A 222 -10.05 6.20 20.45
C ARG A 222 -9.28 7.43 19.94
N LYS A 223 -8.90 7.46 18.67
CA LYS A 223 -8.15 8.58 18.05
C LYS A 223 -9.05 9.61 17.38
N LYS A 224 -10.34 9.36 17.28
CA LYS A 224 -11.35 10.29 16.77
C LYS A 224 -11.89 11.17 17.88
#